data_c14f8187433c70271f253653105db6b5
#
_entry.id   c14f8187433c70271f253653105db6b5
#
_cell.length_a   1.000
_cell.length_b   1.000
_cell.length_c   1.000
_cell.angle_alpha   90.00
_cell.angle_beta   90.00
_cell.angle_gamma   90.00
#
_symmetry.space_group_name_H-M   'P 1'
#
loop_
_entity.id
_entity.type
_entity.pdbx_description
1 polymer ?
#
loop_
_entity_poly.entity_id
_entity_poly.type
_entity_poly.pdbx_seq_one_letter_code
_entity_poly.pdbx_strand_id
1 'polypeptide(L)'
;MQYQKKLRIGVLAGLLLLLWCVCRTETAPAPTPPPTPTPFAVDFAAPQNEENLLLVNPWNPIPEDYGVNLRPLENGQSVSALCYDALMQMLSDCAAAGYKAEVCSGYRNIALQTQLYEDKVSRVMQEGHSHREAERIAAMEVAYPGTSEHHTGLAVDLVDAEYGTLDETQAQMPAQQWLMENCSRYGFILRYPEGKSEITGIIYEPWHYRYVGVEAAERIYAEGLCLEEYLNQYQ
;
A
#
# COMPACT_ATOMS: atom_id res chain seq x y z
N MET A 1 48.75 12.83 75.33
CA MET A 1 47.74 13.28 76.33
C MET A 1 46.40 12.96 75.70
N GLN A 2 45.84 11.78 76.10
CA GLN A 2 44.72 11.62 76.97
C GLN A 2 43.54 12.53 76.67
N TYR A 3 42.40 11.98 76.23
CA TYR A 3 41.39 11.39 77.09
C TYR A 3 40.40 10.52 76.21
N GLN A 4 40.26 9.32 76.69
CA GLN A 4 39.13 8.43 76.41
C GLN A 4 37.86 8.93 77.09
N LYS A 5 36.69 8.85 76.47
CA LYS A 5 35.45 8.65 77.18
C LYS A 5 34.57 7.66 76.41
N LYS A 6 34.40 6.52 77.03
CA LYS A 6 33.40 5.51 76.78
C LYS A 6 32.03 6.10 77.09
N LEU A 7 31.03 5.87 76.22
CA LEU A 7 29.65 5.86 76.74
C LEU A 7 28.83 4.76 76.00
N ARG A 8 28.08 4.17 76.79
CA ARG A 8 27.38 2.85 76.83
C ARG A 8 26.28 2.74 75.75
N ILE A 9 26.18 1.54 75.30
CA ILE A 9 25.12 0.74 74.65
C ILE A 9 23.71 1.07 75.21
N GLY A 10 22.82 1.39 74.32
CA GLY A 10 21.38 1.34 74.44
C GLY A 10 20.78 0.58 73.28
N VAL A 11 20.46 -0.68 73.53
CA VAL A 11 19.72 -1.50 72.55
C VAL A 11 18.26 -1.07 72.62
N LEU A 12 17.78 -0.48 71.55
CA LEU A 12 16.34 -0.36 71.33
C LEU A 12 16.00 -1.13 70.03
N ALA A 13 15.34 -2.27 70.27
CA ALA A 13 14.73 -3.07 69.22
C ALA A 13 13.54 -2.29 68.68
N GLY A 14 13.73 -1.66 67.50
CA GLY A 14 12.64 -1.07 66.69
C GLY A 14 12.23 -2.07 65.60
N LEU A 15 11.06 -2.70 65.79
CA LEU A 15 10.42 -3.47 64.72
C LEU A 15 10.11 -2.53 63.54
N LEU A 16 10.90 -2.60 62.47
CA LEU A 16 10.57 -2.02 61.19
C LEU A 16 9.69 -3.03 60.44
N LEU A 17 8.37 -2.84 60.52
CA LEU A 17 7.40 -3.41 59.58
C LEU A 17 7.63 -2.80 58.21
N LEU A 18 8.38 -3.50 57.37
CA LEU A 18 8.45 -3.21 55.95
C LEU A 18 7.11 -3.58 55.30
N LEU A 19 6.21 -2.60 55.15
CA LEU A 19 5.08 -2.69 54.24
C LEU A 19 5.64 -2.81 52.83
N TRP A 20 5.68 -4.03 52.31
CA TRP A 20 5.85 -4.28 50.88
C TRP A 20 4.57 -3.88 50.16
N CYS A 21 4.53 -2.65 49.70
CA CYS A 21 3.53 -2.19 48.76
C CYS A 21 3.82 -2.90 47.41
N VAL A 22 3.18 -4.07 47.21
CA VAL A 22 3.15 -4.75 45.92
C VAL A 22 2.28 -3.88 45.03
N CYS A 23 2.87 -2.93 44.33
CA CYS A 23 2.24 -2.33 43.13
C CYS A 23 2.02 -3.46 42.12
N ARG A 24 0.84 -4.07 42.16
CA ARG A 24 0.34 -4.80 41.00
C ARG A 24 0.17 -3.78 39.89
N THR A 25 1.12 -3.73 38.95
CA THR A 25 0.87 -3.15 37.63
C THR A 25 -0.18 -4.06 37.01
N GLU A 26 -1.45 -3.65 37.07
CA GLU A 26 -2.46 -4.20 36.17
C GLU A 26 -1.99 -3.86 34.74
N THR A 27 -1.44 -4.86 34.07
CA THR A 27 -1.24 -4.77 32.62
C THR A 27 -2.62 -4.59 32.02
N ALA A 28 -2.84 -3.44 31.37
CA ALA A 28 -4.05 -3.22 30.59
C ALA A 28 -4.25 -4.43 29.65
N PRO A 29 -5.48 -4.94 29.52
CA PRO A 29 -5.75 -6.03 28.59
C PRO A 29 -5.26 -5.60 27.21
N ALA A 30 -4.60 -6.51 26.49
CA ALA A 30 -4.19 -6.28 25.12
C ALA A 30 -5.39 -5.80 24.30
N PRO A 31 -5.23 -4.80 23.41
CA PRO A 31 -6.33 -4.34 22.58
C PRO A 31 -6.94 -5.55 21.87
N THR A 32 -8.25 -5.67 21.94
CA THR A 32 -9.00 -6.71 21.22
C THR A 32 -8.69 -6.54 19.74
N PRO A 33 -8.29 -7.59 19.01
CA PRO A 33 -8.09 -7.47 17.58
C PRO A 33 -9.38 -6.91 16.94
N PRO A 34 -9.26 -6.00 15.97
CA PRO A 34 -10.43 -5.46 15.28
C PRO A 34 -11.28 -6.61 14.73
N PRO A 35 -12.61 -6.47 14.71
CA PRO A 35 -13.47 -7.52 14.18
C PRO A 35 -13.01 -7.84 12.77
N THR A 36 -12.77 -9.12 12.50
CA THR A 36 -12.52 -9.60 11.13
C THR A 36 -13.68 -9.11 10.28
N PRO A 37 -13.43 -8.28 9.24
CA PRO A 37 -14.52 -7.80 8.39
C PRO A 37 -15.29 -9.02 7.89
N THR A 38 -16.61 -8.98 8.02
CA THR A 38 -17.47 -10.04 7.49
C THR A 38 -17.22 -10.08 5.98
N PRO A 39 -16.87 -11.22 5.38
CA PRO A 39 -16.75 -11.31 3.94
C PRO A 39 -18.05 -10.80 3.33
N PHE A 40 -17.97 -9.82 2.41
CA PHE A 40 -19.10 -9.53 1.55
C PHE A 40 -19.49 -10.87 0.93
N ALA A 41 -20.78 -11.22 1.01
CA ALA A 41 -21.28 -12.37 0.28
C ALA A 41 -21.13 -12.04 -1.22
N VAL A 42 -20.03 -12.50 -1.81
CA VAL A 42 -19.78 -12.32 -3.25
C VAL A 42 -20.72 -13.25 -3.96
N ASP A 43 -21.66 -12.69 -4.70
CA ASP A 43 -22.44 -13.47 -5.66
C ASP A 43 -21.54 -13.77 -6.86
N PHE A 44 -20.88 -14.93 -6.84
CA PHE A 44 -19.98 -15.39 -7.90
C PHE A 44 -20.64 -15.55 -9.28
N ALA A 45 -21.92 -15.23 -9.39
CA ALA A 45 -22.68 -15.26 -10.64
C ALA A 45 -22.74 -13.91 -11.37
N ALA A 46 -22.16 -12.82 -10.82
CA ALA A 46 -22.11 -11.56 -11.52
C ALA A 46 -21.13 -11.65 -12.71
N PRO A 47 -21.55 -11.25 -13.94
CA PRO A 47 -20.64 -11.24 -15.08
C PRO A 47 -19.43 -10.35 -14.75
N GLN A 48 -18.22 -10.89 -14.96
CA GLN A 48 -17.01 -10.10 -14.82
C GLN A 48 -17.10 -8.90 -15.77
N ASN A 49 -16.88 -7.69 -15.24
CA ASN A 49 -16.85 -6.52 -16.08
C ASN A 49 -15.51 -6.54 -16.83
N GLU A 50 -15.56 -6.80 -18.14
CA GLU A 50 -14.37 -6.84 -19.02
C GLU A 50 -13.51 -5.56 -18.90
N GLU A 51 -14.16 -4.42 -18.60
CA GLU A 51 -13.48 -3.14 -18.40
C GLU A 51 -12.52 -3.17 -17.21
N ASN A 52 -12.84 -3.88 -16.12
CA ASN A 52 -11.96 -4.03 -14.96
C ASN A 52 -10.70 -4.83 -15.27
N LEU A 53 -10.74 -5.68 -16.28
CA LEU A 53 -9.68 -6.59 -16.68
C LEU A 53 -8.89 -6.10 -17.90
N LEU A 54 -9.14 -4.86 -18.37
CA LEU A 54 -8.36 -4.27 -19.44
C LEU A 54 -6.87 -4.25 -19.07
N LEU A 55 -6.06 -4.98 -19.81
CA LEU A 55 -4.61 -4.99 -19.66
C LEU A 55 -4.00 -3.76 -20.30
N VAL A 56 -3.33 -2.95 -19.51
CA VAL A 56 -2.50 -1.82 -19.97
C VAL A 56 -1.10 -2.01 -19.41
N ASN A 57 -0.10 -2.16 -20.28
CA ASN A 57 1.30 -2.37 -19.92
C ASN A 57 2.20 -1.96 -21.10
N PRO A 58 3.54 -2.08 -21.05
CA PRO A 58 4.43 -1.66 -22.14
C PRO A 58 4.10 -2.24 -23.52
N TRP A 59 3.43 -3.37 -23.59
CA TRP A 59 3.08 -4.07 -24.83
C TRP A 59 1.63 -3.89 -25.24
N ASN A 60 0.78 -3.43 -24.34
CA ASN A 60 -0.65 -3.22 -24.51
C ASN A 60 -1.00 -1.78 -24.15
N PRO A 61 -0.88 -0.82 -25.07
CA PRO A 61 -1.24 0.57 -24.78
C PRO A 61 -2.75 0.71 -24.59
N ILE A 62 -3.13 1.77 -23.84
CA ILE A 62 -4.55 2.09 -23.67
C ILE A 62 -5.19 2.40 -25.03
N PRO A 63 -6.42 1.90 -25.33
CA PRO A 63 -7.12 2.24 -26.57
C PRO A 63 -7.28 3.76 -26.73
N GLU A 64 -7.13 4.27 -27.97
CA GLU A 64 -7.20 5.72 -28.26
C GLU A 64 -8.55 6.35 -27.89
N ASP A 65 -9.62 5.57 -27.98
CA ASP A 65 -11.00 5.98 -27.69
C ASP A 65 -11.46 5.59 -26.28
N TYR A 66 -10.53 5.14 -25.42
CA TYR A 66 -10.89 4.76 -24.06
C TYR A 66 -11.42 5.94 -23.26
N GLY A 67 -12.70 5.86 -22.90
CA GLY A 67 -13.38 6.85 -22.08
C GLY A 67 -13.46 6.39 -20.62
N VAL A 68 -13.08 7.25 -19.68
CA VAL A 68 -13.16 6.95 -18.25
C VAL A 68 -14.17 7.86 -17.56
N ASN A 69 -15.10 7.27 -16.79
CA ASN A 69 -16.00 8.01 -15.92
C ASN A 69 -15.31 8.25 -14.56
N LEU A 70 -14.83 9.48 -14.34
CA LEU A 70 -14.05 9.84 -13.16
C LEU A 70 -14.92 10.35 -12.01
N ARG A 71 -14.60 9.92 -10.78
CA ARG A 71 -15.08 10.49 -9.53
C ARG A 71 -13.92 11.18 -8.79
N PRO A 72 -14.09 12.45 -8.36
CA PRO A 72 -13.06 13.16 -7.61
C PRO A 72 -12.95 12.62 -6.17
N LEU A 73 -11.73 12.64 -5.64
CA LEU A 73 -11.40 12.43 -4.24
C LEU A 73 -11.19 13.77 -3.54
N GLU A 74 -11.29 13.79 -2.20
CA GLU A 74 -11.17 15.02 -1.40
C GLU A 74 -9.80 15.73 -1.55
N ASN A 75 -8.75 14.98 -1.84
CA ASN A 75 -7.40 15.50 -2.02
C ASN A 75 -7.11 16.01 -3.45
N GLY A 76 -8.12 16.11 -4.31
CA GLY A 76 -8.00 16.60 -5.67
C GLY A 76 -7.58 15.54 -6.70
N GLN A 77 -7.28 14.32 -6.29
CA GLN A 77 -7.10 13.19 -7.19
C GLN A 77 -8.47 12.73 -7.74
N SER A 78 -8.45 11.85 -8.74
CA SER A 78 -9.66 11.24 -9.26
C SER A 78 -9.41 9.77 -9.59
N VAL A 79 -10.45 8.96 -9.51
CA VAL A 79 -10.41 7.55 -9.90
C VAL A 79 -11.64 7.19 -10.74
N SER A 80 -11.62 6.06 -11.43
CA SER A 80 -12.81 5.55 -12.12
C SER A 80 -13.97 5.33 -11.14
N ALA A 81 -15.18 5.66 -11.58
CA ALA A 81 -16.40 5.36 -10.83
C ALA A 81 -16.55 3.87 -10.51
N LEU A 82 -15.94 2.99 -11.32
CA LEU A 82 -15.98 1.54 -11.12
C LEU A 82 -15.26 1.08 -9.83
N CYS A 83 -14.20 1.76 -9.44
CA CYS A 83 -13.42 1.36 -8.26
C CYS A 83 -13.61 2.29 -7.05
N TYR A 84 -14.30 3.42 -7.23
CA TYR A 84 -14.37 4.46 -6.21
C TYR A 84 -14.91 3.96 -4.86
N ASP A 85 -16.07 3.31 -4.85
CA ASP A 85 -16.70 2.88 -3.61
C ASP A 85 -15.88 1.78 -2.91
N ALA A 86 -15.27 0.88 -3.69
CA ALA A 86 -14.34 -0.15 -3.19
C ALA A 86 -13.08 0.48 -2.58
N LEU A 87 -12.50 1.49 -3.23
CA LEU A 87 -11.35 2.24 -2.71
C LEU A 87 -11.70 2.93 -1.39
N MET A 88 -12.83 3.64 -1.34
CA MET A 88 -13.25 4.34 -0.13
C MET A 88 -13.50 3.38 1.04
N GLN A 89 -14.08 2.21 0.77
CA GLN A 89 -14.27 1.18 1.79
C GLN A 89 -12.94 0.61 2.28
N MET A 90 -12.00 0.30 1.37
CA MET A 90 -10.67 -0.18 1.72
C MET A 90 -9.91 0.80 2.62
N LEU A 91 -9.91 2.09 2.27
CA LEU A 91 -9.26 3.13 3.07
C LEU A 91 -9.94 3.32 4.44
N SER A 92 -11.28 3.24 4.50
CA SER A 92 -12.04 3.30 5.76
C SER A 92 -11.71 2.14 6.68
N ASP A 93 -11.62 0.92 6.16
CA ASP A 93 -11.33 -0.26 6.95
C ASP A 93 -9.85 -0.31 7.38
N CYS A 94 -8.94 0.18 6.55
CA CYS A 94 -7.54 0.41 6.91
C CYS A 94 -7.44 1.37 8.11
N ALA A 95 -8.19 2.48 8.07
CA ALA A 95 -8.24 3.43 9.17
C ALA A 95 -8.87 2.83 10.43
N ALA A 96 -9.93 2.03 10.31
CA ALA A 96 -10.56 1.32 11.42
C ALA A 96 -9.62 0.27 12.05
N ALA A 97 -8.70 -0.29 11.26
CA ALA A 97 -7.65 -1.19 11.76
C ALA A 97 -6.49 -0.44 12.46
N GLY A 98 -6.52 0.90 12.50
CA GLY A 98 -5.53 1.74 13.16
C GLY A 98 -4.38 2.20 12.27
N TYR A 99 -4.49 2.01 10.95
CA TYR A 99 -3.48 2.43 9.98
C TYR A 99 -4.03 3.56 9.11
N LYS A 100 -3.16 4.37 8.56
CA LYS A 100 -3.58 5.48 7.71
C LYS A 100 -2.87 5.44 6.37
N ALA A 101 -3.61 5.08 5.33
CA ALA A 101 -3.17 5.15 3.95
C ALA A 101 -3.77 6.38 3.26
N GLU A 102 -3.00 7.00 2.36
CA GLU A 102 -3.43 8.15 1.57
C GLU A 102 -3.22 7.87 0.08
N VAL A 103 -4.16 8.36 -0.75
CA VAL A 103 -4.02 8.31 -2.21
C VAL A 103 -3.02 9.37 -2.64
N CYS A 104 -1.85 8.95 -3.09
CA CYS A 104 -0.82 9.83 -3.63
C CYS A 104 -1.09 10.18 -5.10
N SER A 105 -1.56 9.21 -5.88
CA SER A 105 -1.85 9.39 -7.30
C SER A 105 -3.05 8.52 -7.72
N GLY A 106 -3.95 9.08 -8.51
CA GLY A 106 -5.08 8.39 -9.13
C GLY A 106 -4.99 8.42 -10.65
N TYR A 107 -6.07 8.84 -11.31
CA TYR A 107 -6.10 9.02 -12.75
C TYR A 107 -5.05 10.01 -13.23
N ARG A 108 -4.32 9.63 -14.28
CA ARG A 108 -3.37 10.49 -15.00
C ARG A 108 -3.74 10.56 -16.47
N ASN A 109 -3.89 11.76 -17.03
CA ASN A 109 -3.99 11.90 -18.47
C ASN A 109 -2.64 11.73 -19.16
N ILE A 110 -2.64 11.59 -20.51
CA ILE A 110 -1.42 11.39 -21.28
C ILE A 110 -0.40 12.52 -21.06
N ALA A 111 -0.86 13.79 -21.00
CA ALA A 111 0.05 14.92 -20.85
C ALA A 111 0.80 14.90 -19.51
N LEU A 112 0.12 14.60 -18.41
CA LEU A 112 0.75 14.46 -17.09
C LEU A 112 1.74 13.28 -17.09
N GLN A 113 1.34 12.13 -17.65
CA GLN A 113 2.23 10.97 -17.73
C GLN A 113 3.48 11.27 -18.57
N THR A 114 3.35 12.02 -19.66
CA THR A 114 4.50 12.45 -20.48
C THR A 114 5.47 13.28 -19.66
N GLN A 115 4.96 14.27 -18.91
CA GLN A 115 5.80 15.08 -18.04
C GLN A 115 6.54 14.22 -17.00
N LEU A 116 5.85 13.33 -16.30
CA LEU A 116 6.46 12.44 -15.29
C LEU A 116 7.55 11.55 -15.88
N TYR A 117 7.31 11.01 -17.08
CA TYR A 117 8.27 10.17 -17.78
C TYR A 117 9.51 10.97 -18.22
N GLU A 118 9.34 12.15 -18.83
CA GLU A 118 10.44 13.01 -19.24
C GLU A 118 11.27 13.51 -18.05
N ASP A 119 10.62 13.84 -16.93
CA ASP A 119 11.28 14.21 -15.68
C ASP A 119 12.11 13.04 -15.14
N LYS A 120 11.61 11.79 -15.22
CA LYS A 120 12.37 10.60 -14.81
C LYS A 120 13.56 10.37 -15.75
N VAL A 121 13.38 10.44 -17.06
CA VAL A 121 14.48 10.33 -18.04
C VAL A 121 15.57 11.36 -17.73
N SER A 122 15.18 12.61 -17.48
CA SER A 122 16.11 13.69 -17.17
C SER A 122 16.92 13.42 -15.90
N ARG A 123 16.28 12.88 -14.86
CA ARG A 123 16.98 12.49 -13.61
C ARG A 123 17.98 11.38 -13.84
N VAL A 124 17.60 10.32 -14.55
CA VAL A 124 18.50 9.21 -14.86
C VAL A 124 19.68 9.66 -15.72
N MET A 125 19.47 10.59 -16.65
CA MET A 125 20.59 11.20 -17.41
C MET A 125 21.55 11.98 -16.50
N GLN A 126 21.05 12.66 -15.47
CA GLN A 126 21.89 13.37 -14.51
C GLN A 126 22.74 12.41 -13.64
N GLU A 127 22.32 11.16 -13.50
CA GLU A 127 23.09 10.08 -12.86
C GLU A 127 24.22 9.54 -13.76
N GLY A 128 24.32 10.00 -15.02
CA GLY A 128 25.43 9.69 -15.93
C GLY A 128 25.08 8.67 -17.04
N HIS A 129 23.82 8.27 -17.16
CA HIS A 129 23.36 7.38 -18.23
C HIS A 129 23.21 8.12 -19.57
N SER A 130 23.40 7.37 -20.65
CA SER A 130 23.03 7.89 -22.00
C SER A 130 21.52 8.07 -22.10
N HIS A 131 21.04 8.96 -22.98
CA HIS A 131 19.61 9.20 -23.17
C HIS A 131 18.84 7.89 -23.42
N ARG A 132 19.32 7.04 -24.33
CA ARG A 132 18.69 5.74 -24.64
C ARG A 132 18.61 4.80 -23.43
N GLU A 133 19.62 4.81 -22.59
CA GLU A 133 19.64 4.00 -21.37
C GLU A 133 18.70 4.59 -20.30
N ALA A 134 18.68 5.92 -20.21
CA ALA A 134 17.77 6.64 -19.31
C ALA A 134 16.30 6.40 -19.69
N GLU A 135 15.93 6.41 -20.96
CA GLU A 135 14.59 6.04 -21.43
C GLU A 135 14.22 4.61 -21.00
N ARG A 136 15.14 3.65 -21.16
CA ARG A 136 14.90 2.25 -20.79
C ARG A 136 14.72 2.09 -19.29
N ILE A 137 15.54 2.75 -18.49
CA ILE A 137 15.44 2.71 -17.01
C ILE A 137 14.16 3.42 -16.55
N ALA A 138 13.87 4.60 -17.10
CA ALA A 138 12.69 5.36 -16.77
C ALA A 138 11.40 4.57 -17.04
N ALA A 139 11.32 3.87 -18.18
CA ALA A 139 10.14 3.09 -18.58
C ALA A 139 9.81 1.94 -17.63
N MET A 140 10.78 1.45 -16.85
CA MET A 140 10.56 0.41 -15.83
C MET A 140 10.01 0.95 -14.51
N GLU A 141 10.15 2.26 -14.24
CA GLU A 141 9.69 2.90 -13.01
C GLU A 141 8.50 3.86 -13.25
N VAL A 142 8.47 4.50 -14.42
CA VAL A 142 7.40 5.39 -14.84
C VAL A 142 6.98 4.96 -16.24
N ALA A 143 5.84 4.30 -16.34
CA ALA A 143 5.36 3.76 -17.61
C ALA A 143 5.38 4.81 -18.73
N TYR A 144 5.78 4.39 -19.93
CA TYR A 144 5.76 5.24 -21.12
C TYR A 144 4.33 5.79 -21.36
N PRO A 145 4.18 7.04 -21.81
CA PRO A 145 2.86 7.63 -22.09
C PRO A 145 2.00 6.74 -23.00
N GLY A 146 0.78 6.48 -22.56
CA GLY A 146 -0.13 5.55 -23.23
C GLY A 146 -0.05 4.10 -22.75
N THR A 147 0.93 3.75 -21.92
CA THR A 147 1.08 2.39 -21.36
C THR A 147 0.94 2.33 -19.84
N SER A 148 0.51 3.42 -19.22
CA SER A 148 0.27 3.51 -17.77
C SER A 148 -1.16 3.11 -17.42
N GLU A 149 -1.33 2.24 -16.43
CA GLU A 149 -2.66 1.87 -15.91
C GLU A 149 -3.42 3.04 -15.28
N HIS A 150 -2.73 4.09 -14.84
CA HIS A 150 -3.38 5.30 -14.35
C HIS A 150 -4.26 5.98 -15.39
N HIS A 151 -4.05 5.73 -16.69
CA HIS A 151 -4.94 6.23 -17.75
C HIS A 151 -6.34 5.60 -17.70
N THR A 152 -6.47 4.43 -17.07
CA THR A 152 -7.78 3.77 -16.91
C THR A 152 -8.60 4.35 -15.75
N GLY A 153 -7.94 5.05 -14.83
CA GLY A 153 -8.53 5.44 -13.54
C GLY A 153 -8.76 4.27 -12.58
N LEU A 154 -8.35 3.04 -12.96
CA LEU A 154 -8.49 1.84 -12.11
C LEU A 154 -7.24 1.59 -11.25
N ALA A 155 -6.16 2.32 -11.47
CA ALA A 155 -4.94 2.26 -10.66
C ALA A 155 -4.81 3.43 -9.71
N VAL A 156 -4.29 3.15 -8.52
CA VAL A 156 -4.00 4.15 -7.48
C VAL A 156 -2.64 3.85 -6.83
N ASP A 157 -1.88 4.92 -6.58
CA ASP A 157 -0.72 4.85 -5.71
C ASP A 157 -1.13 5.24 -4.29
N LEU A 158 -0.96 4.32 -3.34
CA LEU A 158 -1.28 4.49 -1.94
C LEU A 158 0.02 4.56 -1.12
N VAL A 159 0.11 5.52 -0.22
CA VAL A 159 1.25 5.65 0.69
C VAL A 159 0.77 5.57 2.14
N ASP A 160 1.65 5.09 3.01
CA ASP A 160 1.48 5.27 4.45
C ASP A 160 1.60 6.76 4.77
N ALA A 161 0.62 7.32 5.46
CA ALA A 161 0.53 8.76 5.72
C ALA A 161 1.67 9.30 6.59
N GLU A 162 2.33 8.46 7.38
CA GLU A 162 3.46 8.87 8.23
C GLU A 162 4.78 8.89 7.46
N TYR A 163 4.89 8.11 6.38
CA TYR A 163 6.09 8.04 5.54
C TYR A 163 5.99 8.91 4.28
N GLY A 164 4.89 8.82 3.54
CA GLY A 164 4.54 9.71 2.43
C GLY A 164 5.40 9.63 1.16
N THR A 165 6.48 8.84 1.13
CA THR A 165 7.39 8.75 -0.02
C THR A 165 7.10 7.51 -0.85
N LEU A 166 7.13 7.66 -2.20
CA LEU A 166 6.98 6.55 -3.15
C LEU A 166 8.34 5.88 -3.40
N ASP A 167 8.70 4.94 -2.54
CA ASP A 167 9.85 4.07 -2.70
C ASP A 167 9.61 2.70 -2.04
N GLU A 168 10.53 1.75 -2.22
CA GLU A 168 10.40 0.38 -1.71
C GLU A 168 10.26 0.28 -0.18
N THR A 169 10.61 1.34 0.58
CA THR A 169 10.42 1.39 2.03
C THR A 169 8.94 1.30 2.39
N GLN A 170 8.04 1.69 1.49
CA GLN A 170 6.59 1.52 1.66
C GLN A 170 6.23 0.07 2.03
N ALA A 171 6.91 -0.93 1.46
CA ALA A 171 6.65 -2.34 1.79
C ALA A 171 6.78 -2.67 3.28
N GLN A 172 7.53 -1.86 4.03
CA GLN A 172 7.77 -2.05 5.47
C GLN A 172 6.81 -1.21 6.33
N MET A 173 6.04 -0.30 5.73
CA MET A 173 5.14 0.58 6.43
C MET A 173 3.86 -0.15 6.85
N PRO A 174 3.36 0.09 8.09
CA PRO A 174 2.20 -0.65 8.63
C PRO A 174 0.95 -0.57 7.76
N ALA A 175 0.64 0.61 7.19
CA ALA A 175 -0.52 0.75 6.31
C ALA A 175 -0.36 -0.07 5.03
N GLN A 176 0.85 -0.12 4.45
CA GLN A 176 1.12 -0.91 3.24
C GLN A 176 1.04 -2.41 3.51
N GLN A 177 1.55 -2.88 4.64
CA GLN A 177 1.43 -4.29 5.01
C GLN A 177 -0.04 -4.69 5.12
N TRP A 178 -0.85 -3.86 5.79
CA TRP A 178 -2.28 -4.09 5.85
C TRP A 178 -2.94 -4.09 4.46
N LEU A 179 -2.60 -3.13 3.60
CA LEU A 179 -3.14 -3.06 2.24
C LEU A 179 -2.76 -4.29 1.41
N MET A 180 -1.50 -4.72 1.42
CA MET A 180 -1.04 -5.90 0.69
C MET A 180 -1.76 -7.18 1.13
N GLU A 181 -2.10 -7.30 2.42
CA GLU A 181 -2.81 -8.45 2.97
C GLU A 181 -4.32 -8.42 2.69
N ASN A 182 -4.90 -7.24 2.48
CA ASN A 182 -6.36 -7.09 2.48
C ASN A 182 -6.94 -6.55 1.16
N CYS A 183 -6.15 -5.97 0.26
CA CYS A 183 -6.63 -5.28 -0.94
C CYS A 183 -7.51 -6.17 -1.84
N SER A 184 -7.21 -7.47 -1.93
CA SER A 184 -7.97 -8.42 -2.76
C SER A 184 -9.45 -8.50 -2.38
N ARG A 185 -9.78 -8.34 -1.11
CA ARG A 185 -11.16 -8.35 -0.58
C ARG A 185 -12.00 -7.18 -1.09
N TYR A 186 -11.34 -6.13 -1.56
CA TYR A 186 -11.95 -4.92 -2.14
C TYR A 186 -11.82 -4.89 -3.68
N GLY A 187 -11.33 -5.96 -4.27
CA GLY A 187 -11.14 -6.06 -5.72
C GLY A 187 -9.87 -5.40 -6.24
N PHE A 188 -8.93 -5.05 -5.36
CA PHE A 188 -7.63 -4.53 -5.74
C PHE A 188 -6.55 -5.61 -5.66
N ILE A 189 -5.52 -5.46 -6.48
CA ILE A 189 -4.30 -6.28 -6.43
C ILE A 189 -3.08 -5.39 -6.22
N LEU A 190 -2.05 -5.91 -5.56
CA LEU A 190 -0.70 -5.39 -5.67
C LEU A 190 -0.23 -5.66 -7.10
N ARG A 191 -0.19 -4.62 -7.94
CA ARG A 191 -0.09 -4.78 -9.39
C ARG A 191 1.29 -5.23 -9.87
N TYR A 192 2.33 -4.73 -9.22
CA TYR A 192 3.73 -4.99 -9.57
C TYR A 192 4.45 -5.68 -8.41
N PRO A 193 4.15 -6.97 -8.16
CA PRO A 193 4.73 -7.70 -7.05
C PRO A 193 6.21 -8.04 -7.30
N GLU A 194 6.94 -8.32 -6.24
CA GLU A 194 8.34 -8.69 -6.30
C GLU A 194 8.57 -9.93 -7.18
N GLY A 195 9.62 -9.89 -8.01
CA GLY A 195 10.01 -10.99 -8.88
C GLY A 195 9.19 -11.15 -10.16
N LYS A 196 8.27 -10.22 -10.47
CA LYS A 196 7.41 -10.28 -11.67
C LYS A 196 7.73 -9.23 -12.74
N SER A 197 8.81 -8.44 -12.60
CA SER A 197 9.16 -7.34 -13.51
C SER A 197 9.35 -7.79 -14.96
N GLU A 198 9.86 -9.00 -15.19
CA GLU A 198 10.01 -9.57 -16.54
C GLU A 198 8.67 -9.81 -17.25
N ILE A 199 7.59 -9.99 -16.46
CA ILE A 199 6.23 -10.23 -16.99
C ILE A 199 5.45 -8.95 -17.10
N THR A 200 5.53 -8.07 -16.09
CA THR A 200 4.75 -6.84 -16.01
C THR A 200 5.38 -5.68 -16.76
N GLY A 201 6.71 -5.71 -16.96
CA GLY A 201 7.50 -4.63 -17.55
C GLY A 201 7.82 -3.48 -16.59
N ILE A 202 7.34 -3.53 -15.35
CA ILE A 202 7.54 -2.53 -14.30
C ILE A 202 8.27 -3.19 -13.11
N ILE A 203 9.10 -2.43 -12.42
CA ILE A 203 9.78 -2.90 -11.19
C ILE A 203 8.77 -3.16 -10.06
N TYR A 204 9.27 -3.68 -8.93
CA TYR A 204 8.47 -3.82 -7.73
C TYR A 204 7.98 -2.46 -7.22
N GLU A 205 6.66 -2.30 -7.07
CA GLU A 205 6.03 -1.08 -6.58
C GLU A 205 5.02 -1.41 -5.47
N PRO A 206 5.43 -1.42 -4.19
CA PRO A 206 4.55 -1.76 -3.08
C PRO A 206 3.39 -0.78 -2.87
N TRP A 207 3.44 0.39 -3.49
CA TRP A 207 2.41 1.43 -3.43
C TRP A 207 1.33 1.33 -4.51
N HIS A 208 1.57 0.58 -5.62
CA HIS A 208 0.71 0.60 -6.80
C HIS A 208 -0.35 -0.51 -6.75
N TYR A 209 -1.61 -0.11 -6.61
CA TYR A 209 -2.76 -1.01 -6.55
C TYR A 209 -3.64 -0.84 -7.78
N ARG A 210 -4.09 -1.97 -8.37
CA ARG A 210 -4.98 -2.01 -9.51
C ARG A 210 -6.29 -2.69 -9.15
N TYR A 211 -7.41 -2.03 -9.47
CA TYR A 211 -8.73 -2.62 -9.36
C TYR A 211 -9.01 -3.56 -10.53
N VAL A 212 -9.41 -4.79 -10.22
CA VAL A 212 -9.73 -5.86 -11.18
C VAL A 212 -11.07 -6.55 -10.87
N GLY A 213 -11.78 -6.10 -9.81
CA GLY A 213 -12.96 -6.78 -9.27
C GLY A 213 -12.58 -7.88 -8.27
N VAL A 214 -13.49 -8.17 -7.34
CA VAL A 214 -13.20 -9.02 -6.16
C VAL A 214 -12.81 -10.43 -6.57
N GLU A 215 -13.57 -11.05 -7.48
CA GLU A 215 -13.32 -12.44 -7.89
C GLU A 215 -11.91 -12.63 -8.48
N ALA A 216 -11.52 -11.74 -9.42
CA ALA A 216 -10.20 -11.78 -10.03
C ALA A 216 -9.10 -11.47 -8.99
N ALA A 217 -9.32 -10.47 -8.13
CA ALA A 217 -8.36 -10.06 -7.12
C ALA A 217 -8.07 -11.16 -6.09
N GLU A 218 -9.12 -11.83 -5.58
CA GLU A 218 -8.96 -12.93 -4.64
C GLU A 218 -8.21 -14.10 -5.25
N ARG A 219 -8.47 -14.42 -6.52
CA ARG A 219 -7.78 -15.49 -7.22
C ARG A 219 -6.31 -15.15 -7.49
N ILE A 220 -6.05 -13.94 -7.99
CA ILE A 220 -4.69 -13.43 -8.22
C ILE A 220 -3.88 -13.50 -6.91
N TYR A 221 -4.48 -13.04 -5.81
CA TYR A 221 -3.84 -13.08 -4.50
C TYR A 221 -3.57 -14.51 -4.01
N ALA A 222 -4.57 -15.40 -4.09
CA ALA A 222 -4.48 -16.77 -3.60
C ALA A 222 -3.45 -17.62 -4.36
N GLU A 223 -3.28 -17.37 -5.67
CA GLU A 223 -2.38 -18.12 -6.54
C GLU A 223 -1.01 -17.41 -6.74
N GLY A 224 -0.82 -16.21 -6.19
CA GLY A 224 0.42 -15.43 -6.31
C GLY A 224 0.73 -14.99 -7.75
N LEU A 225 -0.32 -14.68 -8.52
CA LEU A 225 -0.23 -14.26 -9.92
C LEU A 225 -0.05 -12.75 -10.04
N CYS A 226 0.46 -12.29 -11.18
CA CYS A 226 0.20 -10.92 -11.67
C CYS A 226 -0.99 -10.92 -12.64
N LEU A 227 -1.44 -9.73 -13.07
CA LEU A 227 -2.61 -9.60 -13.94
C LEU A 227 -2.40 -10.32 -15.29
N GLU A 228 -1.20 -10.23 -15.87
CA GLU A 228 -0.84 -10.91 -17.13
C GLU A 228 -0.99 -12.42 -17.04
N GLU A 229 -0.52 -13.02 -15.95
CA GLU A 229 -0.62 -14.45 -15.71
C GLU A 229 -2.08 -14.89 -15.54
N TYR A 230 -2.85 -14.12 -14.77
CA TYR A 230 -4.28 -14.36 -14.58
C TYR A 230 -5.04 -14.35 -15.91
N LEU A 231 -4.85 -13.31 -16.73
CA LEU A 231 -5.51 -13.20 -18.02
C LEU A 231 -5.14 -14.34 -18.97
N ASN A 232 -3.87 -14.76 -18.96
CA ASN A 232 -3.40 -15.87 -19.79
C ASN A 232 -3.97 -17.23 -19.38
N GLN A 233 -4.34 -17.39 -18.09
CA GLN A 233 -4.87 -18.67 -17.57
C GLN A 233 -6.39 -18.76 -17.62
N TYR A 234 -7.10 -17.62 -17.49
CA TYR A 234 -8.54 -17.60 -17.20
C TYR A 234 -9.37 -16.81 -18.21
N GLN A 235 -8.75 -16.21 -19.22
CA GLN A 235 -9.40 -15.55 -20.36
C GLN A 235 -8.86 -16.06 -21.71
#